data_51624dc4dec761c4ea7dea3b5f714c57
#
_entry.id   51624dc4dec761c4ea7dea3b5f714c57
#
_cell.length_a   1.000
_cell.length_b   1.000
_cell.length_c   1.000
_cell.angle_alpha   90.00
_cell.angle_beta   90.00
_cell.angle_gamma   90.00
#
_symmetry.space_group_name_H-M   'P 1'
#
loop_
_entity.id
_entity.type
_entity.pdbx_description
1 polymer ?
#
loop_
_entity_poly.entity_id
_entity_poly.type
_entity_poly.pdbx_seq_one_letter_code
_entity_poly.pdbx_strand_id
1 'polypeptide(L)'
;MALETPQYLVISEYNGFEIRRYNEMIIATTSVRSDYKGSTSSGFRRIANYIFGGNDKEMKIAMTAPVITDCPSDNRESYNISFVMPSEHSLKDLPKSNTENVSIQKESLGEVAVFPFGGWATESRSKSFQKKFATLLQQNGIKTSGDFMVAQFNAPYVISMFRKNELMVRVSR
;
A
#
# COMPACT_ATOMS: atom_id res chain seq x y z
N MET A 1 -4.43 20.45 1.32
CA MET A 1 -3.45 19.99 2.32
C MET A 1 -2.94 18.61 1.91
N ALA A 2 -1.62 18.44 1.89
CA ALA A 2 -1.02 17.14 1.54
C ALA A 2 -1.26 16.13 2.66
N LEU A 3 -1.57 14.88 2.29
CA LEU A 3 -1.69 13.79 3.26
C LEU A 3 -0.30 13.38 3.75
N GLU A 4 -0.21 12.95 5.01
CA GLU A 4 1.01 12.37 5.55
C GLU A 4 1.38 11.10 4.76
N THR A 5 2.66 10.93 4.46
CA THR A 5 3.20 9.74 3.80
C THR A 5 4.30 9.12 4.65
N PRO A 6 4.54 7.80 4.54
CA PRO A 6 5.62 7.14 5.28
C PRO A 6 6.98 7.73 4.92
N GLN A 7 7.84 7.87 5.91
CA GLN A 7 9.20 8.37 5.70
C GLN A 7 10.13 7.25 5.24
N TYR A 8 11.03 7.59 4.33
CA TYR A 8 12.02 6.66 3.80
C TYR A 8 13.31 7.38 3.42
N LEU A 9 14.36 6.58 3.26
CA LEU A 9 15.63 7.02 2.69
C LEU A 9 15.82 6.33 1.34
N VAL A 10 16.26 7.07 0.33
CA VAL A 10 16.64 6.49 -0.96
C VAL A 10 18.03 5.87 -0.80
N ILE A 11 18.12 4.56 -1.00
CA ILE A 11 19.38 3.81 -0.83
C ILE A 11 20.13 3.75 -2.16
N SER A 12 19.42 3.53 -3.26
CA SER A 12 20.00 3.43 -4.59
C SER A 12 19.00 3.90 -5.64
N GLU A 13 19.50 4.53 -6.68
CA GLU A 13 18.68 4.98 -7.81
C GLU A 13 19.09 4.21 -9.07
N TYR A 14 18.10 3.80 -9.85
CA TYR A 14 18.25 3.09 -11.10
C TYR A 14 17.43 3.79 -12.19
N ASN A 15 17.66 3.42 -13.43
CA ASN A 15 16.85 3.95 -14.50
C ASN A 15 15.44 3.34 -14.45
N GLY A 16 14.47 4.13 -14.00
CA GLY A 16 13.05 3.75 -13.93
C GLY A 16 12.57 3.26 -12.57
N PHE A 17 13.46 3.05 -11.60
CA PHE A 17 13.06 2.68 -10.24
C PHE A 17 14.14 3.05 -9.22
N GLU A 18 13.79 2.96 -7.96
CA GLU A 18 14.75 3.20 -6.86
C GLU A 18 14.55 2.18 -5.74
N ILE A 19 15.57 2.02 -4.89
CA ILE A 19 15.47 1.23 -3.67
C ILE A 19 15.38 2.18 -2.49
N ARG A 20 14.37 1.99 -1.66
CA ARG A 20 14.09 2.79 -0.47
C ARG A 20 14.17 1.93 0.78
N ARG A 21 14.60 2.54 1.87
CA ARG A 21 14.46 1.95 3.21
C ARG A 21 13.40 2.75 3.96
N TYR A 22 12.30 2.09 4.29
CA TYR A 22 11.20 2.70 5.04
C TYR A 22 11.41 2.56 6.53
N ASN A 23 11.01 3.60 7.28
CA ASN A 23 10.91 3.51 8.73
C ASN A 23 9.79 2.54 9.10
N GLU A 24 9.86 1.95 10.31
CA GLU A 24 8.76 1.15 10.84
C GLU A 24 7.49 2.00 10.88
N MET A 25 6.38 1.41 10.52
CA MET A 25 5.07 2.07 10.48
C MET A 25 4.02 1.20 11.15
N ILE A 26 2.89 1.78 11.46
CA ILE A 26 1.71 1.05 11.92
C ILE A 26 0.72 1.04 10.77
N ILE A 27 0.16 -0.13 10.49
CA ILE A 27 -0.83 -0.30 9.43
C ILE A 27 -2.14 -0.85 9.98
N ALA A 28 -3.22 -0.43 9.37
CA ALA A 28 -4.53 -1.05 9.51
C ALA A 28 -4.76 -1.89 8.25
N THR A 29 -4.96 -3.18 8.41
CA THR A 29 -5.05 -4.13 7.30
C THR A 29 -6.34 -4.93 7.36
N THR A 30 -6.93 -5.15 6.19
CA THR A 30 -8.05 -6.07 6.00
C THR A 30 -7.75 -7.01 4.83
N SER A 31 -8.23 -8.24 4.93
CA SER A 31 -8.15 -9.22 3.85
C SER A 31 -9.54 -9.41 3.26
N VAL A 32 -9.66 -9.26 1.95
CA VAL A 32 -10.94 -9.37 1.24
C VAL A 32 -10.85 -10.49 0.19
N ARG A 33 -11.79 -11.43 0.27
CA ARG A 33 -11.89 -12.52 -0.70
C ARG A 33 -12.84 -12.11 -1.84
N SER A 34 -12.26 -11.58 -2.90
CA SER A 34 -12.98 -11.11 -4.10
C SER A 34 -11.97 -10.92 -5.22
N ASP A 35 -12.45 -10.47 -6.39
CA ASP A 35 -11.54 -10.02 -7.45
C ASP A 35 -10.79 -8.74 -7.02
N TYR A 36 -9.86 -8.29 -7.83
CA TYR A 36 -9.03 -7.13 -7.50
C TYR A 36 -9.87 -5.88 -7.24
N LYS A 37 -10.79 -5.55 -8.15
CA LYS A 37 -11.63 -4.35 -8.04
C LYS A 37 -12.55 -4.41 -6.82
N GLY A 38 -13.21 -5.55 -6.62
CA GLY A 38 -14.09 -5.76 -5.47
C GLY A 38 -13.34 -5.72 -4.15
N SER A 39 -12.15 -6.32 -4.10
CA SER A 39 -11.31 -6.33 -2.90
C SER A 39 -10.81 -4.95 -2.54
N THR A 40 -10.33 -4.15 -3.50
CA THR A 40 -9.86 -2.80 -3.24
C THR A 40 -10.99 -1.89 -2.74
N SER A 41 -12.16 -1.98 -3.35
CA SER A 41 -13.33 -1.21 -2.98
C SER A 41 -13.85 -1.57 -1.58
N SER A 42 -14.02 -2.85 -1.30
CA SER A 42 -14.49 -3.34 0.00
C SER A 42 -13.46 -3.08 1.10
N GLY A 43 -12.19 -3.32 0.80
CA GLY A 43 -11.10 -3.08 1.75
C GLY A 43 -10.99 -1.62 2.14
N PHE A 44 -11.08 -0.73 1.17
CA PHE A 44 -11.08 0.71 1.43
C PHE A 44 -12.22 1.08 2.39
N ARG A 45 -13.44 0.62 2.13
CA ARG A 45 -14.60 0.93 2.98
C ARG A 45 -14.45 0.39 4.40
N ARG A 46 -13.92 -0.81 4.56
CA ARG A 46 -13.71 -1.41 5.89
C ARG A 46 -12.76 -0.58 6.74
N ILE A 47 -11.62 -0.17 6.16
CA ILE A 47 -10.62 0.60 6.88
C ILE A 47 -11.06 2.04 7.06
N ALA A 48 -11.74 2.64 6.06
CA ALA A 48 -12.33 3.97 6.18
C ALA A 48 -13.33 4.02 7.34
N ASN A 49 -14.19 3.01 7.47
CA ASN A 49 -15.09 2.90 8.61
C ASN A 49 -14.33 2.90 9.94
N TYR A 50 -13.24 2.15 10.03
CA TYR A 50 -12.40 2.10 11.22
C TYR A 50 -11.83 3.48 11.57
N ILE A 51 -11.24 4.19 10.62
CA ILE A 51 -10.59 5.49 10.91
C ILE A 51 -11.60 6.62 11.13
N PHE A 52 -12.84 6.47 10.66
CA PHE A 52 -13.89 7.48 10.85
C PHE A 52 -14.76 7.25 12.11
N GLY A 53 -14.28 6.44 13.03
CA GLY A 53 -14.93 6.24 14.32
C GLY A 53 -15.51 4.83 14.57
N GLY A 54 -15.40 3.92 13.60
CA GLY A 54 -15.83 2.53 13.72
C GLY A 54 -14.89 1.67 14.58
N ASN A 55 -14.57 2.14 15.78
CA ASN A 55 -13.63 1.51 16.69
C ASN A 55 -14.11 1.68 18.14
N ASP A 56 -13.48 0.95 19.07
CA ASP A 56 -13.92 0.88 20.46
C ASP A 56 -13.78 2.20 21.25
N LYS A 57 -13.09 3.18 20.70
CA LYS A 57 -12.93 4.51 21.31
C LYS A 57 -13.72 5.60 20.57
N GLU A 58 -14.46 5.23 19.52
CA GLU A 58 -15.13 6.19 18.63
C GLU A 58 -14.17 7.30 18.15
N MET A 59 -12.90 6.94 18.02
CA MET A 59 -11.82 7.86 17.70
C MET A 59 -11.73 8.08 16.19
N LYS A 60 -11.61 9.34 15.78
CA LYS A 60 -11.34 9.69 14.38
C LYS A 60 -9.85 9.76 14.17
N ILE A 61 -9.38 9.05 13.16
CA ILE A 61 -7.97 8.98 12.77
C ILE A 61 -7.82 9.67 11.42
N ALA A 62 -6.79 10.50 11.29
CA ALA A 62 -6.57 11.25 10.06
C ALA A 62 -6.18 10.31 8.91
N MET A 63 -6.63 10.62 7.70
CA MET A 63 -6.21 9.91 6.49
C MET A 63 -4.74 10.16 6.20
N THR A 64 -4.07 9.14 5.70
CA THR A 64 -2.71 9.22 5.16
C THR A 64 -2.70 8.70 3.71
N ALA A 65 -1.56 8.76 3.07
CA ALA A 65 -1.28 8.10 1.80
C ALA A 65 0.02 7.31 1.93
N PRO A 66 0.23 6.23 1.22
CA PRO A 66 -0.68 5.61 0.25
C PRO A 66 -1.65 4.60 0.88
N VAL A 67 -2.61 4.16 0.08
CA VAL A 67 -3.34 2.91 0.32
C VAL A 67 -2.57 1.81 -0.41
N ILE A 68 -2.19 0.77 0.30
CA ILE A 68 -1.35 -0.31 -0.22
C ILE A 68 -2.20 -1.57 -0.41
N THR A 69 -2.11 -2.17 -1.60
CA THR A 69 -2.87 -3.38 -1.96
C THR A 69 -1.90 -4.40 -2.56
N ASP A 70 -2.16 -5.68 -2.35
CA ASP A 70 -1.46 -6.71 -3.11
C ASP A 70 -1.64 -6.49 -4.61
N CYS A 71 -0.60 -6.72 -5.39
CA CYS A 71 -0.68 -6.60 -6.83
C CYS A 71 -1.62 -7.66 -7.42
N PRO A 72 -2.43 -7.31 -8.43
CA PRO A 72 -3.36 -8.29 -9.01
C PRO A 72 -2.64 -9.47 -9.65
N SER A 73 -3.23 -10.66 -9.48
CA SER A 73 -2.73 -11.93 -10.04
C SER A 73 -3.91 -12.83 -10.34
N ASP A 74 -3.82 -13.58 -11.45
CA ASP A 74 -4.90 -14.47 -11.89
C ASP A 74 -5.19 -15.60 -10.90
N ASN A 75 -4.18 -16.00 -10.12
CA ASN A 75 -4.30 -17.10 -9.15
C ASN A 75 -4.64 -16.62 -7.74
N ARG A 76 -4.87 -15.32 -7.57
CA ARG A 76 -5.11 -14.74 -6.26
C ARG A 76 -6.61 -14.67 -5.96
N GLU A 77 -7.01 -15.32 -4.87
CA GLU A 77 -8.41 -15.37 -4.44
C GLU A 77 -8.74 -14.30 -3.39
N SER A 78 -7.74 -13.75 -2.73
CA SER A 78 -7.92 -12.72 -1.71
C SER A 78 -6.81 -11.67 -1.82
N TYR A 79 -7.14 -10.45 -1.38
CA TYR A 79 -6.22 -9.31 -1.40
C TYR A 79 -6.16 -8.67 -0.03
N ASN A 80 -4.97 -8.29 0.39
CA ASN A 80 -4.76 -7.49 1.59
C ASN A 80 -4.75 -6.01 1.19
N ILE A 81 -5.51 -5.21 1.92
CA ILE A 81 -5.56 -3.77 1.75
C ILE A 81 -5.10 -3.15 3.06
N SER A 82 -4.16 -2.21 3.01
CA SER A 82 -3.59 -1.60 4.18
C SER A 82 -3.57 -0.08 4.06
N PHE A 83 -3.90 0.59 5.18
CA PHE A 83 -3.69 2.02 5.35
C PHE A 83 -2.58 2.22 6.36
N VAL A 84 -1.69 3.18 6.09
CA VAL A 84 -0.67 3.57 7.07
C VAL A 84 -1.32 4.49 8.09
N MET A 85 -1.08 4.24 9.37
CA MET A 85 -1.59 5.11 10.43
C MET A 85 -0.69 6.34 10.58
N PRO A 86 -1.27 7.50 10.98
CA PRO A 86 -0.46 8.69 11.23
C PRO A 86 0.66 8.43 12.23
N SER A 87 1.82 9.04 12.00
CA SER A 87 3.01 8.82 12.83
C SER A 87 2.88 9.30 14.28
N GLU A 88 1.91 10.18 14.54
CA GLU A 88 1.63 10.68 15.89
C GLU A 88 1.09 9.62 16.85
N HIS A 89 0.56 8.52 16.32
CA HIS A 89 -0.04 7.46 17.13
C HIS A 89 0.95 6.33 17.41
N SER A 90 0.95 5.84 18.66
CA SER A 90 1.60 4.57 19.00
C SER A 90 0.59 3.44 18.89
N LEU A 91 1.09 2.21 18.83
CA LEU A 91 0.22 1.03 18.76
C LEU A 91 -0.71 0.94 19.97
N LYS A 92 -0.26 1.38 21.15
CA LYS A 92 -1.05 1.40 22.39
C LYS A 92 -2.19 2.41 22.34
N ASP A 93 -2.00 3.52 21.62
CA ASP A 93 -2.98 4.62 21.56
C ASP A 93 -4.08 4.33 20.55
N LEU A 94 -3.82 3.47 19.57
CA LEU A 94 -4.80 3.18 18.54
C LEU A 94 -5.90 2.27 19.05
N PRO A 95 -7.16 2.58 18.70
CA PRO A 95 -8.30 1.78 19.14
C PRO A 95 -8.38 0.46 18.38
N LYS A 96 -9.14 -0.48 18.92
CA LYS A 96 -9.47 -1.72 18.23
C LYS A 96 -10.64 -1.47 17.27
N SER A 97 -10.62 -2.13 16.12
CA SER A 97 -11.76 -2.10 15.20
C SER A 97 -12.99 -2.74 15.87
N ASN A 98 -14.18 -2.19 15.58
CA ASN A 98 -15.46 -2.79 15.99
C ASN A 98 -15.76 -4.07 15.21
N THR A 99 -15.01 -4.34 14.14
CA THR A 99 -15.16 -5.54 13.33
C THR A 99 -13.89 -6.37 13.38
N GLU A 100 -14.01 -7.69 13.32
CA GLU A 100 -12.86 -8.61 13.37
C GLU A 100 -12.03 -8.60 12.10
N ASN A 101 -12.54 -7.96 11.03
CA ASN A 101 -11.90 -8.00 9.72
C ASN A 101 -10.84 -6.90 9.49
N VAL A 102 -10.60 -6.04 10.48
CA VAL A 102 -9.53 -5.03 10.43
C VAL A 102 -8.57 -5.25 11.59
N SER A 103 -7.30 -5.43 11.27
CA SER A 103 -6.23 -5.59 12.27
C SER A 103 -5.25 -4.43 12.22
N ILE A 104 -4.71 -4.07 13.37
CA ILE A 104 -3.75 -2.98 13.53
C ILE A 104 -2.44 -3.60 14.01
N GLN A 105 -1.35 -3.33 13.28
CA GLN A 105 -0.05 -3.93 13.60
C GLN A 105 1.10 -3.05 13.14
N LYS A 106 2.25 -3.27 13.75
CA LYS A 106 3.50 -2.69 13.26
C LYS A 106 3.95 -3.42 12.00
N GLU A 107 4.50 -2.68 11.06
CA GLU A 107 5.01 -3.21 9.80
C GLU A 107 6.40 -2.64 9.51
N SER A 108 7.33 -3.52 9.21
CA SER A 108 8.69 -3.17 8.79
C SER A 108 8.87 -3.64 7.35
N LEU A 109 8.76 -2.71 6.41
CA LEU A 109 8.97 -3.03 5.00
C LEU A 109 10.44 -3.30 4.68
N GLY A 110 11.35 -2.72 5.46
CA GLY A 110 12.78 -2.81 5.20
C GLY A 110 13.18 -2.09 3.92
N GLU A 111 14.02 -2.72 3.12
CA GLU A 111 14.40 -2.20 1.81
C GLU A 111 13.42 -2.69 0.75
N VAL A 112 12.93 -1.75 -0.05
CA VAL A 112 11.88 -1.95 -1.03
C VAL A 112 12.30 -1.32 -2.35
N ALA A 113 12.16 -2.06 -3.44
CA ALA A 113 12.30 -1.51 -4.77
C ALA A 113 10.96 -0.87 -5.18
N VAL A 114 11.01 0.33 -5.74
CA VAL A 114 9.83 1.15 -6.00
C VAL A 114 9.85 1.66 -7.44
N PHE A 115 8.77 1.39 -8.17
CA PHE A 115 8.57 1.78 -9.56
C PHE A 115 7.34 2.68 -9.66
N PRO A 116 7.51 3.98 -10.03
CA PRO A 116 6.38 4.91 -10.13
C PRO A 116 5.62 4.73 -11.45
N PHE A 117 4.30 4.90 -11.39
CA PHE A 117 3.48 5.01 -12.59
C PHE A 117 2.28 5.92 -12.34
N GLY A 118 1.82 6.60 -13.39
CA GLY A 118 0.68 7.50 -13.31
C GLY A 118 -0.62 6.87 -13.79
N GLY A 119 -1.71 7.62 -13.67
CA GLY A 119 -3.03 7.22 -14.14
C GLY A 119 -3.76 6.27 -13.20
N TRP A 120 -4.78 5.60 -13.71
CA TRP A 120 -5.56 4.65 -12.92
C TRP A 120 -4.79 3.35 -12.68
N ALA A 121 -4.76 2.90 -11.44
CA ALA A 121 -4.15 1.62 -11.07
C ALA A 121 -5.16 0.48 -11.26
N THR A 122 -5.60 0.29 -12.50
CA THR A 122 -6.51 -0.80 -12.87
C THR A 122 -5.80 -2.15 -12.77
N GLU A 123 -6.56 -3.23 -12.75
CA GLU A 123 -6.01 -4.59 -12.74
C GLU A 123 -5.06 -4.81 -13.91
N SER A 124 -5.49 -4.49 -15.14
CA SER A 124 -4.70 -4.71 -16.35
C SER A 124 -3.43 -3.85 -16.38
N ARG A 125 -3.52 -2.57 -16.01
CA ARG A 125 -2.37 -1.68 -15.97
C ARG A 125 -1.38 -2.08 -14.89
N SER A 126 -1.87 -2.43 -13.71
CA SER A 126 -1.02 -2.89 -12.60
C SER A 126 -0.26 -4.16 -12.97
N LYS A 127 -0.92 -5.13 -13.59
CA LYS A 127 -0.28 -6.34 -14.12
C LYS A 127 0.79 -6.04 -15.16
N SER A 128 0.48 -5.13 -16.09
CA SER A 128 1.40 -4.74 -17.17
C SER A 128 2.66 -4.07 -16.61
N PHE A 129 2.49 -3.12 -15.70
CA PHE A 129 3.62 -2.45 -15.06
C PHE A 129 4.42 -3.38 -14.15
N GLN A 130 3.77 -4.34 -13.50
CA GLN A 130 4.45 -5.35 -12.69
C GLN A 130 5.41 -6.19 -13.55
N LYS A 131 4.98 -6.61 -14.73
CA LYS A 131 5.84 -7.35 -15.67
C LYS A 131 7.05 -6.52 -16.09
N LYS A 132 6.82 -5.26 -16.43
CA LYS A 132 7.88 -4.32 -16.81
C LYS A 132 8.86 -4.13 -15.65
N PHE A 133 8.36 -3.93 -14.44
CA PHE A 133 9.18 -3.74 -13.25
C PHE A 133 10.00 -5.01 -12.93
N ALA A 134 9.38 -6.18 -12.99
CA ALA A 134 10.07 -7.45 -12.78
C ALA A 134 11.25 -7.63 -13.75
N THR A 135 11.07 -7.25 -15.01
CA THR A 135 12.13 -7.28 -16.02
C THR A 135 13.27 -6.32 -15.65
N LEU A 136 12.94 -5.09 -15.25
CA LEU A 136 13.95 -4.11 -14.82
C LEU A 136 14.76 -4.60 -13.62
N LEU A 137 14.10 -5.20 -12.65
CA LEU A 137 14.75 -5.77 -11.46
C LEU A 137 15.72 -6.88 -11.85
N GLN A 138 15.28 -7.78 -12.73
CA GLN A 138 16.12 -8.87 -13.22
C GLN A 138 17.34 -8.35 -13.98
N GLN A 139 17.14 -7.37 -14.87
CA GLN A 139 18.22 -6.76 -15.67
C GLN A 139 19.29 -6.08 -14.78
N ASN A 140 18.89 -5.60 -13.60
CA ASN A 140 19.79 -4.93 -12.66
C ASN A 140 20.28 -5.85 -11.56
N GLY A 141 19.99 -7.15 -11.63
CA GLY A 141 20.45 -8.14 -10.66
C GLY A 141 19.83 -7.99 -9.26
N ILE A 142 18.67 -7.36 -9.16
CA ILE A 142 17.98 -7.16 -7.90
C ILE A 142 17.12 -8.38 -7.58
N LYS A 143 17.42 -9.04 -6.47
CA LYS A 143 16.62 -10.16 -5.95
C LYS A 143 15.51 -9.62 -5.06
N THR A 144 14.34 -10.20 -5.16
CA THR A 144 13.16 -9.76 -4.40
C THR A 144 12.58 -10.91 -3.59
N SER A 145 11.79 -10.55 -2.57
CA SER A 145 11.06 -11.52 -1.75
C SER A 145 9.62 -11.02 -1.54
N GLY A 146 8.69 -11.98 -1.43
CA GLY A 146 7.28 -11.67 -1.22
C GLY A 146 6.59 -11.15 -2.47
N ASP A 147 5.34 -10.75 -2.28
CA ASP A 147 4.48 -10.29 -3.36
C ASP A 147 4.74 -8.83 -3.72
N PHE A 148 4.48 -8.49 -4.99
CA PHE A 148 4.42 -7.10 -5.40
C PHE A 148 3.19 -6.44 -4.78
N MET A 149 3.33 -5.13 -4.50
CA MET A 149 2.27 -4.30 -3.92
C MET A 149 2.01 -3.10 -4.81
N VAL A 150 0.79 -2.59 -4.79
CA VAL A 150 0.40 -1.34 -5.45
C VAL A 150 0.11 -0.32 -4.37
N ALA A 151 0.78 0.81 -4.42
CA ALA A 151 0.56 1.94 -3.53
C ALA A 151 -0.12 3.08 -4.30
N GLN A 152 -1.30 3.49 -3.86
CA GLN A 152 -2.07 4.57 -4.48
C GLN A 152 -2.09 5.80 -3.58
N PHE A 153 -1.62 6.93 -4.09
CA PHE A 153 -1.40 8.15 -3.30
C PHE A 153 -2.53 9.17 -3.39
N ASN A 154 -3.49 8.98 -4.29
CA ASN A 154 -4.52 9.98 -4.58
C ASN A 154 -5.91 9.50 -4.21
N ALA A 155 -6.75 10.47 -3.81
CA ALA A 155 -8.16 10.22 -3.56
C ALA A 155 -8.88 9.80 -4.85
N PRO A 156 -10.01 9.05 -4.75
CA PRO A 156 -10.71 8.53 -5.92
C PRO A 156 -11.17 9.60 -6.92
N TYR A 157 -11.40 10.83 -6.46
CA TYR A 157 -11.86 11.93 -7.33
C TYR A 157 -10.75 12.62 -8.13
N VAL A 158 -9.48 12.27 -7.90
CA VAL A 158 -8.37 12.85 -8.65
C VAL A 158 -8.35 12.27 -10.06
N ILE A 159 -8.33 13.16 -11.07
CA ILE A 159 -8.35 12.73 -12.46
C ILE A 159 -7.04 12.02 -12.86
N SER A 160 -7.15 11.19 -13.88
CA SER A 160 -6.09 10.26 -14.28
C SER A 160 -4.70 10.90 -14.43
N MET A 161 -4.63 12.06 -15.10
CA MET A 161 -3.33 12.70 -15.39
C MET A 161 -2.57 13.19 -14.15
N PHE A 162 -3.26 13.35 -13.01
CA PHE A 162 -2.64 13.79 -11.76
C PHE A 162 -2.47 12.66 -10.75
N ARG A 163 -2.83 11.43 -11.11
CA ARG A 163 -2.71 10.30 -10.19
C ARG A 163 -1.28 9.81 -10.10
N LYS A 164 -0.86 9.53 -8.88
CA LYS A 164 0.46 8.97 -8.58
C LYS A 164 0.27 7.59 -7.94
N ASN A 165 0.95 6.59 -8.50
CA ASN A 165 0.98 5.24 -7.94
C ASN A 165 2.41 4.74 -7.94
N GLU A 166 2.66 3.72 -7.12
CA GLU A 166 3.95 3.04 -7.07
C GLU A 166 3.74 1.54 -6.98
N LEU A 167 4.53 0.80 -7.74
CA LEU A 167 4.70 -0.63 -7.49
C LEU A 167 5.84 -0.81 -6.52
N MET A 168 5.68 -1.71 -5.57
CA MET A 168 6.65 -1.94 -4.50
C MET A 168 6.88 -3.44 -4.35
N VAL A 169 8.13 -3.82 -4.08
CA VAL A 169 8.48 -5.20 -3.74
C VAL A 169 9.68 -5.19 -2.80
N ARG A 170 9.67 -6.07 -1.80
CA ARG A 170 10.79 -6.17 -0.86
C ARG A 170 12.03 -6.69 -1.57
N VAL A 171 13.17 -6.10 -1.25
CA VAL A 171 14.47 -6.53 -1.76
C VAL A 171 15.01 -7.63 -0.85
N SER A 172 15.45 -8.73 -1.45
CA SER A 172 16.09 -9.85 -0.75
C SER A 172 17.60 -9.68 -0.82
N ARG A 173 18.28 -9.89 0.31
CA ARG A 173 19.75 -9.90 0.39
C ARG A 173 20.26 -11.26 0.80
#